data_7d7137361731f56765e4a3e3c8e57db5
#
_entry.id   7d7137361731f56765e4a3e3c8e57db5
#
_cell.length_a   1.000
_cell.length_b   1.000
_cell.length_c   1.000
_cell.angle_alpha   90.00
_cell.angle_beta   90.00
_cell.angle_gamma   90.00
#
_symmetry.space_group_name_H-M   'P 1'
#
loop_
_entity.id
_entity.type
_entity.pdbx_description
1 polymer ?
#
loop_
_entity_poly.entity_id
_entity_poly.type
_entity_poly.pdbx_seq_one_letter_code
_entity_poly.pdbx_strand_id
1 'polypeptide(L)'
;MPMKLEGSCQCGSVEFALESSTPVPYQLCACSICRKVGGYSGSVNLGGIADSLKIKKGKDLIKKYSAVMARGTPDEKICASERNFCSNCSTMLWLWDHHWPELIHPFASAIDTELPVPDEMVCLMESSKPAWVRWPEGKKQVYDVYPEDSLEDWHKKHNLFFE
;
A
#
# COMPACT_ATOMS: atom_id res chain seq x y z
N MET A 1 -3.97 16.21 4.91
CA MET A 1 -3.54 16.76 6.21
C MET A 1 -2.41 15.90 6.74
N PRO A 2 -1.25 16.47 7.03
CA PRO A 2 -0.11 15.73 7.56
C PRO A 2 -0.48 15.01 8.87
N MET A 3 -0.08 13.76 9.00
CA MET A 3 -0.32 12.98 10.20
C MET A 3 0.76 11.94 10.43
N LYS A 4 0.98 11.59 11.69
CA LYS A 4 1.83 10.48 12.08
C LYS A 4 1.03 9.20 12.04
N LEU A 5 1.57 8.21 11.35
CA LEU A 5 1.00 6.86 11.30
C LEU A 5 1.82 5.93 12.18
N GLU A 6 1.18 5.29 13.12
CA GLU A 6 1.75 4.21 13.93
C GLU A 6 1.15 2.90 13.48
N GLY A 7 1.98 1.87 13.40
CA GLY A 7 1.55 0.56 12.94
C GLY A 7 2.26 -0.58 13.66
N SER A 8 1.66 -1.75 13.58
CA SER A 8 2.20 -2.97 14.17
C SER A 8 1.77 -4.20 13.39
N CYS A 9 2.49 -5.31 13.60
CA CYS A 9 2.07 -6.60 13.10
C CYS A 9 1.08 -7.28 14.06
N GLN A 10 0.33 -8.24 13.55
CA GLN A 10 -0.72 -8.94 14.31
C GLN A 10 -0.19 -9.58 15.61
N CYS A 11 1.01 -10.16 15.60
CA CYS A 11 1.59 -10.76 16.81
C CYS A 11 2.24 -9.75 17.77
N GLY A 12 2.28 -8.46 17.40
CA GLY A 12 2.86 -7.40 18.23
C GLY A 12 4.38 -7.38 18.31
N SER A 13 5.09 -8.25 17.58
CA SER A 13 6.57 -8.33 17.61
C SER A 13 7.23 -7.23 16.80
N VAL A 14 6.53 -6.62 15.85
CA VAL A 14 7.00 -5.51 15.03
C VAL A 14 6.13 -4.28 15.28
N GLU A 15 6.78 -3.16 15.57
CA GLU A 15 6.13 -1.85 15.70
C GLU A 15 6.92 -0.82 14.92
N PHE A 16 6.22 0.10 14.23
CA PHE A 16 6.84 1.15 13.43
C PHE A 16 6.00 2.43 13.45
N ALA A 17 6.60 3.52 13.02
CA ALA A 17 5.91 4.77 12.79
C ALA A 17 6.51 5.49 11.59
N LEU A 18 5.70 6.28 10.91
CA LEU A 18 6.12 7.14 9.81
C LEU A 18 5.21 8.38 9.72
N GLU A 19 5.66 9.36 8.95
CA GLU A 19 4.86 10.55 8.64
C GLU A 19 4.20 10.38 7.28
N SER A 20 2.97 10.88 7.17
CA SER A 20 2.23 10.96 5.93
C SER A 20 1.79 12.42 5.70
N SER A 21 2.05 12.94 4.51
CA SER A 21 1.54 14.28 4.14
C SER A 21 0.02 14.29 4.08
N THR A 22 -0.54 13.20 3.57
CA THR A 22 -1.94 12.82 3.67
C THR A 22 -2.07 11.33 3.36
N PRO A 23 -2.84 10.55 4.13
CA PRO A 23 -2.99 9.12 3.86
C PRO A 23 -3.85 8.81 2.64
N VAL A 24 -4.65 9.76 2.19
CA VAL A 24 -5.51 9.61 0.99
C VAL A 24 -4.73 9.94 -0.29
N PRO A 25 -5.07 9.34 -1.45
CA PRO A 25 -6.17 8.40 -1.66
C PRO A 25 -5.89 7.03 -1.07
N TYR A 26 -6.94 6.32 -0.65
CA TYR A 26 -6.83 4.91 -0.32
C TYR A 26 -6.88 4.10 -1.60
N GLN A 27 -5.73 3.55 -1.98
CA GLN A 27 -5.56 2.81 -3.22
C GLN A 27 -5.75 1.31 -2.98
N LEU A 28 -6.94 0.81 -3.30
CA LEU A 28 -7.23 -0.62 -3.26
C LEU A 28 -6.79 -1.27 -4.57
N CYS A 29 -5.72 -2.05 -4.50
CA CYS A 29 -5.18 -2.77 -5.64
C CYS A 29 -5.69 -4.21 -5.67
N ALA A 30 -6.42 -4.60 -6.72
CA ALA A 30 -6.97 -5.93 -6.89
C ALA A 30 -6.13 -6.85 -7.80
N CYS A 31 -4.86 -6.53 -8.05
CA CYS A 31 -3.98 -7.42 -8.81
C CYS A 31 -3.78 -8.76 -8.08
N SER A 32 -3.38 -9.79 -8.83
CA SER A 32 -3.20 -11.14 -8.26
C SER A 32 -2.18 -11.17 -7.12
N ILE A 33 -1.14 -10.32 -7.16
CA ILE A 33 -0.13 -10.22 -6.12
C ILE A 33 -0.75 -9.64 -4.84
N CYS A 34 -1.42 -8.50 -4.95
CA CYS A 34 -2.05 -7.83 -3.80
C CYS A 34 -3.15 -8.70 -3.17
N ARG A 35 -3.93 -9.44 -3.98
CA ARG A 35 -4.94 -10.38 -3.45
C ARG A 35 -4.31 -11.57 -2.72
N LYS A 36 -3.18 -12.09 -3.21
CA LYS A 36 -2.47 -13.20 -2.54
C LYS A 36 -1.85 -12.79 -1.21
N VAL A 37 -1.35 -11.57 -1.10
CA VAL A 37 -0.72 -11.08 0.13
C VAL A 37 -1.67 -10.34 1.06
N GLY A 38 -2.73 -9.75 0.54
CA GLY A 38 -3.67 -8.90 1.29
C GLY A 38 -5.04 -9.54 1.55
N GLY A 39 -5.43 -10.53 0.79
CA GLY A 39 -6.71 -11.23 0.94
C GLY A 39 -7.74 -10.91 -0.14
N TYR A 40 -9.01 -11.01 0.19
CA TYR A 40 -10.17 -11.06 -0.70
C TYR A 40 -10.15 -10.07 -1.88
N SER A 41 -10.09 -8.79 -1.62
CA SER A 41 -10.17 -7.75 -2.65
C SER A 41 -8.82 -7.12 -3.01
N GLY A 42 -7.74 -7.59 -2.40
CA GLY A 42 -6.41 -7.03 -2.56
C GLY A 42 -5.91 -6.33 -1.30
N SER A 43 -5.11 -5.29 -1.47
CA SER A 43 -4.57 -4.51 -0.35
C SER A 43 -4.78 -3.01 -0.56
N VAL A 44 -5.00 -2.30 0.53
CA VAL A 44 -5.06 -0.84 0.54
C VAL A 44 -3.69 -0.30 0.93
N ASN A 45 -3.11 0.51 0.05
CA ASN A 45 -1.84 1.18 0.27
C ASN A 45 -2.08 2.67 0.54
N LEU A 46 -1.34 3.20 1.50
CA LEU A 46 -1.38 4.61 1.86
C LEU A 46 -0.12 5.32 1.35
N GLY A 47 -0.12 6.63 1.35
CA GLY A 47 1.06 7.44 1.07
C GLY A 47 1.82 7.79 2.35
N GLY A 48 3.15 7.68 2.32
CA GLY A 48 4.03 8.07 3.42
C GLY A 48 5.40 8.54 2.94
N ILE A 49 6.16 9.16 3.82
CA ILE A 49 7.50 9.71 3.59
C ILE A 49 8.52 8.67 4.05
N ALA A 50 9.33 8.14 3.13
CA ALA A 50 10.25 7.03 3.40
C ALA A 50 11.28 7.38 4.49
N ASP A 51 11.88 8.57 4.45
CA ASP A 51 12.89 9.01 5.41
C ASP A 51 12.34 9.17 6.84
N SER A 52 11.04 9.26 7.00
CA SER A 52 10.39 9.36 8.31
C SER A 52 10.18 8.03 9.00
N LEU A 53 10.39 6.90 8.32
CA LEU A 53 10.19 5.56 8.87
C LEU A 53 11.08 5.31 10.09
N LYS A 54 10.44 4.96 11.19
CA LYS A 54 11.11 4.55 12.43
C LYS A 54 10.60 3.19 12.86
N ILE A 55 11.49 2.21 12.88
CA ILE A 55 11.18 0.87 13.42
C ILE A 55 11.41 0.93 14.93
N LYS A 56 10.33 0.83 15.69
CA LYS A 56 10.36 0.92 17.17
C LYS A 56 10.73 -0.42 17.81
N LYS A 57 10.34 -1.53 17.16
CA LYS A 57 10.51 -2.88 17.70
C LYS A 57 10.55 -3.91 16.57
N GLY A 58 11.32 -4.96 16.75
CA GLY A 58 11.29 -6.15 15.90
C GLY A 58 11.95 -6.00 14.53
N LYS A 59 12.92 -5.11 14.37
CA LYS A 59 13.62 -4.90 13.09
C LYS A 59 14.13 -6.20 12.46
N ASP A 60 14.65 -7.10 13.26
CA ASP A 60 15.22 -8.37 12.79
C ASP A 60 14.17 -9.38 12.28
N LEU A 61 12.90 -9.17 12.62
CA LEU A 61 11.78 -9.97 12.15
C LEU A 61 11.21 -9.49 10.81
N ILE A 62 11.61 -8.30 10.36
CA ILE A 62 11.13 -7.75 9.09
C ILE A 62 11.90 -8.40 7.95
N LYS A 63 11.18 -9.06 7.06
CA LYS A 63 11.70 -9.65 5.82
C LYS A 63 11.10 -8.94 4.61
N LYS A 64 11.77 -9.07 3.47
CA LYS A 64 11.38 -8.48 2.20
C LYS A 64 11.01 -9.55 1.20
N TYR A 65 10.01 -9.28 0.39
CA TYR A 65 9.62 -10.09 -0.74
C TYR A 65 9.41 -9.20 -1.96
N SER A 66 10.04 -9.57 -3.07
CA SER A 66 9.79 -8.96 -4.38
C SER A 66 9.02 -9.94 -5.27
N ALA A 67 7.86 -9.51 -5.74
CA ALA A 67 6.97 -10.39 -6.48
C ALA A 67 7.53 -10.77 -7.85
N VAL A 68 7.22 -12.00 -8.29
CA VAL A 68 7.49 -12.46 -9.64
C VAL A 68 6.31 -12.10 -10.53
N MET A 69 6.54 -11.25 -11.53
CA MET A 69 5.57 -10.85 -12.54
C MET A 69 5.65 -11.79 -13.75
N ALA A 70 4.51 -12.04 -14.39
CA ALA A 70 4.40 -12.88 -15.59
C ALA A 70 5.07 -14.25 -15.44
N ARG A 71 4.93 -14.86 -14.27
CA ARG A 71 5.57 -16.14 -13.93
C ARG A 71 5.30 -17.23 -14.96
N GLY A 72 6.37 -17.92 -15.35
CA GLY A 72 6.30 -19.03 -16.30
C GLY A 72 6.15 -18.61 -17.77
N THR A 73 6.31 -17.33 -18.07
CA THR A 73 6.29 -16.79 -19.43
C THR A 73 7.66 -16.21 -19.81
N PRO A 74 7.91 -15.94 -21.12
CA PRO A 74 9.15 -15.26 -21.54
C PRO A 74 9.34 -13.85 -20.94
N ASP A 75 8.26 -13.23 -20.45
CA ASP A 75 8.28 -11.89 -19.84
C ASP A 75 8.40 -11.93 -18.31
N GLU A 76 8.75 -13.10 -17.75
CA GLU A 76 8.93 -13.25 -16.30
C GLU A 76 10.02 -12.30 -15.79
N LYS A 77 9.67 -11.54 -14.77
CA LYS A 77 10.61 -10.62 -14.11
C LYS A 77 10.29 -10.44 -12.65
N ILE A 78 11.31 -10.11 -11.86
CA ILE A 78 11.14 -9.73 -10.44
C ILE A 78 10.71 -8.27 -10.38
N CYS A 79 9.66 -8.00 -9.61
CA CYS A 79 9.19 -6.65 -9.37
C CYS A 79 10.22 -5.85 -8.57
N ALA A 80 10.39 -4.57 -8.91
CA ALA A 80 11.26 -3.67 -8.17
C ALA A 80 10.76 -3.37 -6.76
N SER A 81 9.45 -3.44 -6.56
CA SER A 81 8.81 -3.15 -5.28
C SER A 81 9.15 -4.21 -4.22
N GLU A 82 9.58 -3.74 -3.07
CA GLU A 82 9.88 -4.55 -1.89
C GLU A 82 8.68 -4.55 -0.93
N ARG A 83 8.13 -5.74 -0.68
CA ARG A 83 7.06 -5.96 0.30
C ARG A 83 7.66 -6.34 1.62
N ASN A 84 7.58 -5.47 2.60
CA ASN A 84 8.12 -5.70 3.95
C ASN A 84 7.04 -6.31 4.83
N PHE A 85 7.37 -7.41 5.51
CA PHE A 85 6.41 -8.17 6.32
C PHE A 85 7.07 -8.72 7.59
N CYS A 86 6.25 -9.00 8.59
CA CYS A 86 6.69 -9.69 9.80
C CYS A 86 6.91 -11.18 9.50
N SER A 87 8.13 -11.67 9.67
CA SER A 87 8.44 -13.08 9.43
C SER A 87 7.83 -14.05 10.46
N ASN A 88 7.36 -13.55 11.60
CA ASN A 88 6.72 -14.37 12.63
C ASN A 88 5.23 -14.61 12.34
N CYS A 89 4.47 -13.57 11.94
CA CYS A 89 3.02 -13.68 11.74
C CYS A 89 2.55 -13.36 10.32
N SER A 90 3.46 -13.06 9.39
CA SER A 90 3.19 -12.75 7.98
C SER A 90 2.39 -11.47 7.73
N THR A 91 2.20 -10.60 8.71
CA THR A 91 1.55 -9.32 8.50
C THR A 91 2.35 -8.49 7.51
N MET A 92 1.70 -8.03 6.44
CA MET A 92 2.28 -7.07 5.50
C MET A 92 2.31 -5.69 6.15
N LEU A 93 3.49 -5.04 6.14
CA LEU A 93 3.73 -3.78 6.85
C LEU A 93 3.74 -2.59 5.90
N TRP A 94 4.64 -2.58 4.93
CA TRP A 94 4.73 -1.54 3.91
C TRP A 94 5.37 -2.06 2.63
N LEU A 95 5.15 -1.31 1.57
CA LEU A 95 5.78 -1.48 0.27
C LEU A 95 6.71 -0.29 0.01
N TRP A 96 7.88 -0.55 -0.56
CA TRP A 96 8.83 0.46 -1.00
C TRP A 96 9.37 0.10 -2.38
N ASP A 97 9.66 1.10 -3.21
CA ASP A 97 10.20 0.91 -4.57
C ASP A 97 11.33 1.90 -4.82
N HIS A 98 12.46 1.41 -5.32
CA HIS A 98 13.63 2.24 -5.59
C HIS A 98 13.42 3.26 -6.73
N HIS A 99 12.38 3.12 -7.54
CA HIS A 99 12.02 4.13 -8.55
C HIS A 99 11.41 5.39 -7.92
N TRP A 100 10.88 5.29 -6.69
CA TRP A 100 10.33 6.39 -5.89
C TRP A 100 10.87 6.30 -4.46
N PRO A 101 12.18 6.47 -4.27
CA PRO A 101 12.84 6.19 -2.99
C PRO A 101 12.35 7.07 -1.84
N GLU A 102 11.81 8.25 -2.15
CA GLU A 102 11.25 9.19 -1.19
C GLU A 102 9.88 8.76 -0.62
N LEU A 103 9.22 7.83 -1.29
CA LEU A 103 7.89 7.35 -0.91
C LEU A 103 7.95 5.99 -0.21
N ILE A 104 7.06 5.80 0.75
CA ILE A 104 6.78 4.51 1.37
C ILE A 104 5.26 4.33 1.39
N HIS A 105 4.81 3.10 1.16
CA HIS A 105 3.38 2.79 1.07
C HIS A 105 3.01 1.79 2.16
N PRO A 106 2.66 2.24 3.37
CA PRO A 106 2.18 1.34 4.40
C PRO A 106 0.86 0.70 3.98
N PHE A 107 0.69 -0.57 4.33
CA PHE A 107 -0.60 -1.24 4.20
C PHE A 107 -1.54 -0.68 5.27
N ALA A 108 -2.70 -0.20 4.86
CA ALA A 108 -3.69 0.37 5.80
C ALA A 108 -4.05 -0.60 6.92
N SER A 109 -4.08 -1.91 6.61
CA SER A 109 -4.36 -2.99 7.56
C SER A 109 -3.30 -3.14 8.67
N ALA A 110 -2.09 -2.59 8.51
CA ALA A 110 -1.04 -2.62 9.52
C ALA A 110 -0.97 -1.32 10.34
N ILE A 111 -1.80 -0.32 10.05
CA ILE A 111 -1.82 0.96 10.75
C ILE A 111 -2.79 0.89 11.92
N ASP A 112 -2.30 1.27 13.10
CA ASP A 112 -3.06 1.31 14.36
C ASP A 112 -3.66 2.70 14.63
N THR A 113 -3.04 3.75 14.06
CA THR A 113 -3.59 5.11 14.11
C THR A 113 -4.96 5.12 13.44
N GLU A 114 -5.95 5.76 14.07
CA GLU A 114 -7.27 5.93 13.48
C GLU A 114 -7.15 6.70 12.15
N LEU A 115 -7.52 6.02 11.06
CA LEU A 115 -7.47 6.58 9.73
C LEU A 115 -8.77 7.32 9.40
N PRO A 116 -8.69 8.47 8.71
CA PRO A 116 -9.90 9.17 8.28
C PRO A 116 -10.69 8.31 7.28
N VAL A 117 -12.01 8.41 7.34
CA VAL A 117 -12.87 7.82 6.31
C VAL A 117 -12.67 8.61 5.02
N PRO A 118 -12.28 7.97 3.91
CA PRO A 118 -12.07 8.68 2.66
C PRO A 118 -13.40 9.06 2.01
N ASP A 119 -13.45 10.21 1.35
CA ASP A 119 -14.62 10.62 0.58
C ASP A 119 -14.89 9.67 -0.60
N GLU A 120 -13.83 9.12 -1.17
CA GLU A 120 -13.89 8.12 -2.24
C GLU A 120 -12.70 7.14 -2.16
N MET A 121 -12.91 5.96 -2.70
CA MET A 121 -11.85 4.96 -2.88
C MET A 121 -11.26 5.05 -4.28
N VAL A 122 -9.95 4.79 -4.40
CA VAL A 122 -9.29 4.57 -5.69
C VAL A 122 -9.05 3.08 -5.87
N CYS A 123 -9.72 2.48 -6.84
CA CYS A 123 -9.68 1.05 -7.12
C CYS A 123 -8.83 0.79 -8.36
N LEU A 124 -7.79 -0.03 -8.21
CA LEU A 124 -6.79 -0.28 -9.23
C LEU A 124 -6.84 -1.72 -9.72
N MET A 125 -6.44 -1.95 -10.97
CA MET A 125 -6.28 -3.28 -11.57
C MET A 125 -7.61 -4.02 -11.79
N GLU A 126 -8.65 -3.31 -12.26
CA GLU A 126 -9.94 -3.92 -12.63
C GLU A 126 -9.75 -5.08 -13.62
N SER A 127 -8.85 -4.92 -14.59
CA SER A 127 -8.54 -5.96 -15.60
C SER A 127 -8.02 -7.27 -15.00
N SER A 128 -7.45 -7.23 -13.79
CA SER A 128 -6.95 -8.41 -13.06
C SER A 128 -7.93 -8.96 -12.02
N LYS A 129 -9.04 -8.24 -11.80
CA LYS A 129 -10.02 -8.59 -10.78
C LYS A 129 -10.92 -9.73 -11.25
N PRO A 130 -10.97 -10.87 -10.55
CA PRO A 130 -11.93 -11.93 -10.90
C PRO A 130 -13.37 -11.50 -10.57
N ALA A 131 -14.34 -12.09 -11.29
CA ALA A 131 -15.75 -11.72 -11.20
C ALA A 131 -16.35 -11.88 -9.79
N TRP A 132 -15.81 -12.77 -8.97
CA TRP A 132 -16.30 -12.99 -7.60
C TRP A 132 -15.78 -11.96 -6.58
N VAL A 133 -14.79 -11.16 -6.95
CA VAL A 133 -14.33 -10.01 -6.16
C VAL A 133 -15.21 -8.81 -6.47
N ARG A 134 -15.71 -8.17 -5.43
CA ARG A 134 -16.53 -6.96 -5.54
C ARG A 134 -15.79 -5.77 -4.98
N TRP A 135 -15.86 -4.64 -5.69
CA TRP A 135 -15.40 -3.38 -5.15
C TRP A 135 -16.28 -2.95 -3.95
N PRO A 136 -15.71 -2.21 -2.98
CA PRO A 136 -16.48 -1.66 -1.88
C PRO A 136 -17.62 -0.78 -2.40
N GLU A 137 -18.72 -0.74 -1.67
CA GLU A 137 -19.81 0.20 -1.94
C GLU A 137 -19.37 1.66 -1.73
N GLY A 138 -20.15 2.61 -2.22
CA GLY A 138 -19.87 4.03 -2.09
C GLY A 138 -19.09 4.61 -3.27
N LYS A 139 -18.71 5.87 -3.12
CA LYS A 139 -18.02 6.64 -4.15
C LYS A 139 -16.61 6.07 -4.39
N LYS A 140 -16.28 5.86 -5.65
CA LYS A 140 -14.98 5.32 -6.04
C LYS A 140 -14.62 5.68 -7.47
N GLN A 141 -13.33 5.71 -7.75
CA GLN A 141 -12.77 5.73 -9.10
C GLN A 141 -12.15 4.38 -9.38
N VAL A 142 -12.47 3.78 -10.53
CA VAL A 142 -12.00 2.45 -10.92
C VAL A 142 -11.14 2.58 -12.17
N TYR A 143 -9.95 2.00 -12.12
CA TYR A 143 -8.98 2.01 -13.21
C TYR A 143 -8.64 0.59 -13.64
N ASP A 144 -8.54 0.36 -14.95
CA ASP A 144 -8.18 -0.94 -15.50
C ASP A 144 -6.81 -1.43 -15.02
N VAL A 145 -5.85 -0.52 -14.91
CA VAL A 145 -4.49 -0.76 -14.38
C VAL A 145 -4.18 0.31 -13.34
N TYR A 146 -3.60 1.44 -13.76
CA TYR A 146 -3.28 2.59 -12.92
C TYR A 146 -3.87 3.87 -13.51
N PRO A 147 -4.13 4.90 -12.69
CA PRO A 147 -4.44 6.23 -13.21
C PRO A 147 -3.25 6.80 -13.97
N GLU A 148 -3.52 7.72 -14.91
CA GLU A 148 -2.47 8.47 -15.61
C GLU A 148 -1.81 9.50 -14.69
N ASP A 149 -2.57 10.02 -13.73
CA ASP A 149 -2.08 11.00 -12.76
C ASP A 149 -1.14 10.37 -11.73
N SER A 150 -0.08 11.08 -11.38
CA SER A 150 0.72 10.77 -10.20
C SER A 150 -0.05 11.03 -8.91
N LEU A 151 0.43 10.50 -7.77
CA LEU A 151 -0.15 10.84 -6.46
C LEU A 151 -0.08 12.35 -6.18
N GLU A 152 0.98 13.00 -6.59
CA GLU A 152 1.15 14.45 -6.45
C GLU A 152 0.08 15.21 -7.23
N ASP A 153 -0.19 14.82 -8.49
CA ASP A 153 -1.23 15.43 -9.31
C ASP A 153 -2.61 15.19 -8.71
N TRP A 154 -2.85 13.99 -8.20
CA TRP A 154 -4.09 13.68 -7.49
C TRP A 154 -4.26 14.59 -6.26
N HIS A 155 -3.23 14.76 -5.44
CA HIS A 155 -3.26 15.65 -4.28
C HIS A 155 -3.52 17.11 -4.68
N LYS A 156 -2.87 17.59 -5.75
CA LYS A 156 -3.10 18.95 -6.29
C LYS A 156 -4.53 19.14 -6.73
N LYS A 157 -5.10 18.19 -7.47
CA LYS A 157 -6.51 18.23 -7.94
C LYS A 157 -7.52 18.26 -6.80
N HIS A 158 -7.19 17.65 -5.66
CA HIS A 158 -8.07 17.57 -4.49
C HIS A 158 -7.75 18.63 -3.40
N ASN A 159 -6.85 19.58 -3.68
CA ASN A 159 -6.38 20.60 -2.73
C ASN A 159 -5.75 19.99 -1.46
N LEU A 160 -5.05 18.89 -1.61
CA LEU A 160 -4.39 18.14 -0.53
C LEU A 160 -2.86 18.13 -0.66
N PHE A 161 -2.33 18.90 -1.60
CA PHE A 161 -0.88 19.06 -1.77
C PHE A 161 -0.32 19.99 -0.69
N PHE A 162 0.70 19.53 0.02
CA PHE A 162 1.46 20.27 1.02
C PHE A 162 2.94 20.23 0.61
N GLU A 163 3.55 21.43 0.44
CA GLU A 163 4.98 21.56 0.18
C GLU A 163 5.84 21.15 1.37
#